data_65f38abfe9195bc67420bbdcbd5e9fa6
#
_entry.id   65f38abfe9195bc67420bbdcbd5e9fa6
#
_cell.length_a   1.000
_cell.length_b   1.000
_cell.length_c   1.000
_cell.angle_alpha   90.00
_cell.angle_beta   90.00
_cell.angle_gamma   90.00
#
_symmetry.space_group_name_H-M   'P 1'
#
loop_
_entity.id
_entity.type
_entity.pdbx_description
1 polymer ?
#
loop_
_entity_poly.entity_id
_entity_poly.type
_entity_poly.pdbx_seq_one_letter_code
_entity_poly.pdbx_strand_id
1 'polypeptide(L)'
;MRCVIVTGMSGAGKSTALKMLEDMGYFCVDNLPVPLIPKMAELLSVPGTEINKAALGVDIRSGQNFSELEKILKDLDQSGTRFEILYLDSSDDVLIKRYKETRRFHPLSGKGGRVEEGIREERKRLKFLRERADYLIDSSHMLTRELRAELSKIFVENKEYKNLYISVLSFGFKYGIPADADLVFDVRFLPNPYYIDELRPKSGNDREVREYVMNNDKAREFLAKLTDMIEFLIPNYVQEGKTQLVIGIGCTGGKHRSVTLANELYEALQKNDNYGIRIEHRDIGKDAITKAR
;
A
#
# COMPACT_ATOMS: atom_id res chain seq x y z
N MET A 1 -22.60 2.67 -16.27
CA MET A 1 -22.13 1.35 -15.83
C MET A 1 -20.67 1.46 -15.42
N ARG A 2 -20.26 0.87 -14.27
CA ARG A 2 -18.87 0.81 -13.81
C ARG A 2 -18.35 -0.61 -14.00
N CYS A 3 -17.28 -0.79 -14.79
CA CYS A 3 -16.66 -2.08 -15.08
C CYS A 3 -15.22 -2.08 -14.53
N VAL A 4 -14.88 -3.05 -13.70
CA VAL A 4 -13.57 -3.17 -13.05
C VAL A 4 -12.91 -4.49 -13.48
N ILE A 5 -11.71 -4.42 -14.02
CA ILE A 5 -10.86 -5.60 -14.29
C ILE A 5 -9.98 -5.82 -13.06
N VAL A 6 -10.23 -6.93 -12.36
CA VAL A 6 -9.44 -7.33 -11.17
C VAL A 6 -8.33 -8.26 -11.59
N THR A 7 -7.10 -7.82 -11.47
CA THR A 7 -5.91 -8.58 -11.86
C THR A 7 -4.79 -8.42 -10.83
N GLY A 8 -3.61 -8.97 -11.07
CA GLY A 8 -2.46 -8.85 -10.18
C GLY A 8 -1.83 -10.20 -9.86
N MET A 9 -0.82 -10.18 -8.97
CA MET A 9 -0.01 -11.34 -8.66
C MET A 9 -0.82 -12.50 -8.11
N SER A 10 -0.47 -13.72 -8.51
CA SER A 10 -1.06 -14.94 -7.98
C SER A 10 -0.73 -15.08 -6.49
N GLY A 11 -1.76 -15.21 -5.66
CA GLY A 11 -1.60 -15.18 -4.19
C GLY A 11 -1.74 -13.80 -3.55
N ALA A 12 -1.91 -12.71 -4.32
CA ALA A 12 -2.11 -11.36 -3.79
C ALA A 12 -3.53 -11.09 -3.26
N GLY A 13 -4.49 -12.02 -3.42
CA GLY A 13 -5.82 -11.88 -2.84
C GLY A 13 -6.94 -11.52 -3.83
N LYS A 14 -6.75 -11.71 -5.14
CA LYS A 14 -7.77 -11.40 -6.19
C LYS A 14 -9.15 -12.00 -5.90
N SER A 15 -9.25 -13.29 -5.62
CA SER A 15 -10.52 -13.95 -5.34
C SER A 15 -11.17 -13.44 -4.06
N THR A 16 -10.38 -13.00 -3.08
CA THR A 16 -10.87 -12.34 -1.86
C THR A 16 -11.46 -10.97 -2.19
N ALA A 17 -10.76 -10.20 -3.02
CA ALA A 17 -11.25 -8.89 -3.47
C ALA A 17 -12.54 -9.01 -4.29
N LEU A 18 -12.64 -10.00 -5.19
CA LEU A 18 -13.88 -10.25 -5.97
C LEU A 18 -15.06 -10.57 -5.06
N LYS A 19 -14.90 -11.43 -4.04
CA LYS A 19 -15.96 -11.71 -3.05
C LYS A 19 -16.38 -10.45 -2.30
N MET A 20 -15.44 -9.57 -1.94
CA MET A 20 -15.76 -8.31 -1.29
C MET A 20 -16.50 -7.34 -2.22
N LEU A 21 -16.12 -7.28 -3.49
CA LEU A 21 -16.84 -6.49 -4.50
C LEU A 21 -18.26 -7.03 -4.75
N GLU A 22 -18.43 -8.34 -4.73
CA GLU A 22 -19.77 -8.99 -4.79
C GLU A 22 -20.64 -8.53 -3.62
N ASP A 23 -20.12 -8.54 -2.38
CA ASP A 23 -20.80 -8.00 -1.19
C ASP A 23 -21.14 -6.50 -1.32
N MET A 24 -20.39 -5.76 -2.16
CA MET A 24 -20.60 -4.33 -2.46
C MET A 24 -21.54 -4.09 -3.64
N GLY A 25 -22.18 -5.15 -4.15
CA GLY A 25 -23.17 -5.09 -5.21
C GLY A 25 -22.61 -5.11 -6.62
N TYR A 26 -21.38 -5.59 -6.83
CA TYR A 26 -20.82 -5.84 -8.16
C TYR A 26 -21.23 -7.21 -8.65
N PHE A 27 -21.59 -7.32 -9.93
CA PHE A 27 -21.66 -8.60 -10.63
C PHE A 27 -20.22 -9.09 -10.88
N CYS A 28 -19.82 -10.20 -10.24
CA CYS A 28 -18.45 -10.68 -10.26
C CYS A 28 -18.30 -11.92 -11.13
N VAL A 29 -17.28 -11.92 -11.98
CA VAL A 29 -16.84 -13.11 -12.73
C VAL A 29 -15.39 -13.39 -12.38
N ASP A 30 -15.09 -14.51 -11.75
CA ASP A 30 -13.71 -14.91 -11.44
C ASP A 30 -13.12 -15.73 -12.59
N ASN A 31 -11.80 -15.55 -12.82
CA ASN A 31 -11.04 -16.29 -13.83
C ASN A 31 -11.62 -16.20 -15.26
N LEU A 32 -12.04 -15.00 -15.67
CA LEU A 32 -12.57 -14.78 -17.02
C LEU A 32 -11.47 -14.97 -18.08
N PRO A 33 -11.69 -15.84 -19.07
CA PRO A 33 -10.75 -15.94 -20.21
C PRO A 33 -10.62 -14.63 -20.98
N VAL A 34 -9.39 -14.25 -21.30
CA VAL A 34 -9.07 -12.96 -21.97
C VAL A 34 -9.91 -12.70 -23.23
N PRO A 35 -10.11 -13.68 -24.16
CA PRO A 35 -10.94 -13.48 -25.34
C PRO A 35 -12.43 -13.17 -25.07
N LEU A 36 -12.91 -13.45 -23.85
CA LEU A 36 -14.31 -13.19 -23.47
C LEU A 36 -14.51 -11.79 -22.90
N ILE A 37 -13.46 -11.04 -22.59
CA ILE A 37 -13.56 -9.68 -22.04
C ILE A 37 -14.39 -8.76 -22.96
N PRO A 38 -14.15 -8.69 -24.30
CA PRO A 38 -14.95 -7.85 -25.19
C PRO A 38 -16.43 -8.25 -25.21
N LYS A 39 -16.72 -9.55 -25.21
CA LYS A 39 -18.09 -10.05 -25.16
C LYS A 39 -18.81 -9.70 -23.87
N MET A 40 -18.13 -9.78 -22.75
CA MET A 40 -18.68 -9.34 -21.46
C MET A 40 -18.94 -7.84 -21.45
N ALA A 41 -18.01 -7.03 -21.99
CA ALA A 41 -18.20 -5.59 -22.12
C ALA A 41 -19.41 -5.23 -23.01
N GLU A 42 -19.60 -5.93 -24.14
CA GLU A 42 -20.79 -5.80 -24.98
C GLU A 42 -22.08 -6.11 -24.21
N LEU A 43 -22.15 -7.29 -23.55
CA LEU A 43 -23.33 -7.73 -22.80
C LEU A 43 -23.68 -6.76 -21.67
N LEU A 44 -22.68 -6.25 -20.96
CA LEU A 44 -22.86 -5.29 -19.88
C LEU A 44 -23.32 -3.91 -20.39
N SER A 45 -23.06 -3.58 -21.65
CA SER A 45 -23.40 -2.28 -22.28
C SER A 45 -24.82 -2.27 -22.89
N VAL A 46 -25.53 -3.39 -22.93
CA VAL A 46 -26.89 -3.46 -23.48
C VAL A 46 -27.85 -2.61 -22.67
N PRO A 47 -28.61 -1.68 -23.28
CA PRO A 47 -29.64 -0.91 -22.57
C PRO A 47 -30.70 -1.82 -21.95
N GLY A 48 -31.00 -1.61 -20.66
CA GLY A 48 -31.98 -2.41 -19.94
C GLY A 48 -31.40 -3.57 -19.12
N THR A 49 -30.08 -3.79 -19.12
CA THR A 49 -29.43 -4.68 -18.15
C THR A 49 -29.53 -4.09 -16.73
N GLU A 50 -29.97 -4.90 -15.77
CA GLU A 50 -30.00 -4.52 -14.35
C GLU A 50 -28.58 -4.39 -13.73
N ILE A 51 -27.55 -4.79 -14.47
CA ILE A 51 -26.15 -4.79 -13.99
C ILE A 51 -25.53 -3.41 -14.23
N ASN A 52 -25.44 -2.63 -13.16
CA ASN A 52 -24.82 -1.31 -13.18
C ASN A 52 -23.33 -1.31 -12.78
N LYS A 53 -22.87 -2.38 -12.14
CA LYS A 53 -21.49 -2.54 -11.63
C LYS A 53 -21.02 -3.96 -11.91
N ALA A 54 -19.85 -4.15 -12.54
CA ALA A 54 -19.26 -5.44 -12.82
C ALA A 54 -17.79 -5.48 -12.43
N ALA A 55 -17.32 -6.63 -11.92
CA ALA A 55 -15.92 -6.89 -11.62
C ALA A 55 -15.47 -8.18 -12.30
N LEU A 56 -14.52 -8.07 -13.22
CA LEU A 56 -14.04 -9.17 -14.05
C LEU A 56 -12.65 -9.60 -13.58
N GLY A 57 -12.56 -10.76 -12.93
CA GLY A 57 -11.29 -11.34 -12.50
C GLY A 57 -10.55 -11.95 -13.68
N VAL A 58 -9.38 -11.42 -13.98
CA VAL A 58 -8.50 -11.92 -15.04
C VAL A 58 -7.24 -12.51 -14.42
N ASP A 59 -7.04 -13.81 -14.61
CA ASP A 59 -5.89 -14.54 -14.06
C ASP A 59 -5.02 -15.13 -15.20
N ILE A 60 -3.73 -15.19 -14.95
CA ILE A 60 -2.69 -15.55 -15.92
C ILE A 60 -2.50 -17.07 -16.05
N ARG A 61 -3.23 -17.86 -15.29
CA ARG A 61 -3.05 -19.33 -15.16
C ARG A 61 -3.11 -20.11 -16.49
N SER A 62 -3.68 -19.56 -17.53
CA SER A 62 -4.07 -20.31 -18.73
C SER A 62 -3.15 -20.15 -19.93
N GLY A 63 -1.88 -19.80 -19.77
CA GLY A 63 -0.94 -19.73 -20.91
C GLY A 63 -1.34 -18.73 -22.00
N GLN A 64 -2.30 -17.86 -21.71
CA GLN A 64 -2.88 -16.90 -22.66
C GLN A 64 -1.87 -15.82 -23.01
N ASN A 65 -1.87 -15.42 -24.28
CA ASN A 65 -1.01 -14.38 -24.82
C ASN A 65 -1.26 -13.04 -24.13
N PHE A 66 -0.32 -12.56 -23.34
CA PHE A 66 -0.36 -11.20 -22.73
C PHE A 66 -0.49 -10.10 -23.77
N SER A 67 0.11 -10.31 -24.96
CA SER A 67 -0.06 -9.42 -26.11
C SER A 67 -1.51 -9.32 -26.56
N GLU A 68 -2.31 -10.39 -26.40
CA GLU A 68 -3.73 -10.39 -26.70
C GLU A 68 -4.53 -9.54 -25.67
N LEU A 69 -4.23 -9.67 -24.38
CA LEU A 69 -4.86 -8.84 -23.36
C LEU A 69 -4.54 -7.35 -23.55
N GLU A 70 -3.28 -7.03 -23.83
CA GLU A 70 -2.88 -5.64 -24.12
C GLU A 70 -3.62 -5.06 -25.32
N LYS A 71 -3.76 -5.87 -26.38
CA LYS A 71 -4.52 -5.48 -27.58
C LYS A 71 -5.99 -5.27 -27.26
N ILE A 72 -6.63 -6.22 -26.55
CA ILE A 72 -8.04 -6.12 -26.16
C ILE A 72 -8.30 -4.88 -25.32
N LEU A 73 -7.44 -4.57 -24.36
CA LEU A 73 -7.58 -3.38 -23.54
C LEU A 73 -7.45 -2.08 -24.36
N LYS A 74 -6.55 -2.04 -25.34
CA LYS A 74 -6.43 -0.91 -26.28
C LYS A 74 -7.67 -0.77 -27.17
N ASP A 75 -8.19 -1.90 -27.67
CA ASP A 75 -9.39 -1.90 -28.53
C ASP A 75 -10.63 -1.43 -27.74
N LEU A 76 -10.76 -1.83 -26.48
CA LEU A 76 -11.83 -1.33 -25.58
C LEU A 76 -11.74 0.18 -25.33
N ASP A 77 -10.54 0.71 -25.09
CA ASP A 77 -10.35 2.16 -24.95
C ASP A 77 -10.77 2.92 -26.22
N GLN A 78 -10.36 2.40 -27.40
CA GLN A 78 -10.70 3.02 -28.69
C GLN A 78 -12.20 2.97 -28.99
N SER A 79 -12.90 1.93 -28.52
CA SER A 79 -14.36 1.81 -28.65
C SER A 79 -15.14 2.71 -27.68
N GLY A 80 -14.45 3.42 -26.79
CA GLY A 80 -15.08 4.27 -25.78
C GLY A 80 -15.69 3.52 -24.59
N THR A 81 -15.41 2.22 -24.48
CA THR A 81 -15.84 1.40 -23.35
C THR A 81 -15.01 1.74 -22.12
N ARG A 82 -15.63 2.36 -21.11
CA ARG A 82 -14.93 2.71 -19.86
C ARG A 82 -14.79 1.50 -18.96
N PHE A 83 -13.55 1.19 -18.59
CA PHE A 83 -13.22 0.20 -17.57
C PHE A 83 -12.10 0.74 -16.68
N GLU A 84 -12.01 0.21 -15.47
CA GLU A 84 -10.97 0.53 -14.49
C GLU A 84 -10.19 -0.74 -14.20
N ILE A 85 -8.90 -0.65 -13.93
CA ILE A 85 -8.04 -1.77 -13.59
C ILE A 85 -7.68 -1.71 -12.11
N LEU A 86 -8.11 -2.70 -11.34
CA LEU A 86 -7.66 -2.97 -9.98
C LEU A 86 -6.55 -4.01 -10.02
N TYR A 87 -5.33 -3.60 -9.71
CA TYR A 87 -4.17 -4.48 -9.60
C TYR A 87 -3.86 -4.79 -8.14
N LEU A 88 -3.86 -6.08 -7.79
CA LEU A 88 -3.46 -6.55 -6.46
C LEU A 88 -2.02 -7.05 -6.50
N ASP A 89 -1.17 -6.43 -5.69
CA ASP A 89 0.24 -6.80 -5.53
C ASP A 89 0.51 -7.38 -4.14
N SER A 90 1.66 -7.99 -3.99
CA SER A 90 2.25 -8.37 -2.72
C SER A 90 3.75 -8.61 -2.90
N SER A 91 4.55 -8.42 -1.84
CA SER A 91 5.99 -8.68 -1.87
C SER A 91 6.29 -10.16 -2.15
N ASP A 92 7.42 -10.42 -2.79
CA ASP A 92 7.83 -11.78 -3.17
C ASP A 92 7.91 -12.71 -1.96
N ASP A 93 8.43 -12.23 -0.83
CA ASP A 93 8.53 -13.02 0.40
C ASP A 93 7.16 -13.43 0.94
N VAL A 94 6.18 -12.51 0.90
CA VAL A 94 4.81 -12.78 1.34
C VAL A 94 4.13 -13.75 0.37
N LEU A 95 4.32 -13.61 -0.93
CA LEU A 95 3.79 -14.53 -1.93
C LEU A 95 4.37 -15.94 -1.73
N ILE A 96 5.69 -16.07 -1.56
CA ILE A 96 6.35 -17.35 -1.29
C ILE A 96 5.78 -18.01 -0.03
N LYS A 97 5.59 -17.22 1.05
CA LYS A 97 5.00 -17.71 2.29
C LYS A 97 3.57 -18.22 2.07
N ARG A 98 2.71 -17.43 1.40
CA ARG A 98 1.32 -17.81 1.10
C ARG A 98 1.23 -19.09 0.25
N TYR A 99 2.13 -19.26 -0.73
CA TYR A 99 2.21 -20.49 -1.52
C TYR A 99 2.60 -21.72 -0.68
N LYS A 100 3.57 -21.57 0.24
CA LYS A 100 3.95 -22.62 1.18
C LYS A 100 2.81 -23.01 2.12
N GLU A 101 2.09 -22.03 2.67
CA GLU A 101 0.95 -22.25 3.56
C GLU A 101 -0.21 -22.98 2.87
N THR A 102 -0.51 -22.59 1.62
CA THR A 102 -1.60 -23.19 0.84
C THR A 102 -1.20 -24.50 0.13
N ARG A 103 0.07 -24.90 0.17
CA ARG A 103 0.63 -26.08 -0.51
C ARG A 103 0.28 -26.15 -2.00
N ARG A 104 0.23 -25.01 -2.67
CA ARG A 104 -0.06 -24.91 -4.11
C ARG A 104 1.22 -24.69 -4.91
N PHE A 105 1.22 -25.18 -6.14
CA PHE A 105 2.25 -24.83 -7.12
C PHE A 105 1.94 -23.46 -7.73
N HIS A 106 3.00 -22.70 -8.02
CA HIS A 106 2.82 -21.46 -8.76
C HIS A 106 2.48 -21.78 -10.23
N PRO A 107 1.49 -21.11 -10.84
CA PRO A 107 1.04 -21.44 -12.22
C PRO A 107 2.16 -21.43 -13.25
N LEU A 108 3.15 -20.56 -13.09
CA LEU A 108 4.27 -20.38 -14.03
C LEU A 108 5.56 -21.13 -13.63
N SER A 109 5.59 -21.83 -12.50
CA SER A 109 6.80 -22.57 -12.08
C SER A 109 6.98 -23.92 -12.78
N GLY A 110 5.95 -24.42 -13.47
CA GLY A 110 5.97 -25.76 -14.07
C GLY A 110 5.97 -26.89 -13.04
N LYS A 111 5.99 -28.15 -13.50
CA LYS A 111 6.09 -29.32 -12.61
C LYS A 111 7.51 -29.41 -12.03
N GLY A 112 7.64 -29.18 -10.72
CA GLY A 112 8.91 -29.25 -10.01
C GLY A 112 9.75 -27.96 -9.99
N GLY A 113 9.29 -26.87 -10.60
CA GLY A 113 9.94 -25.57 -10.54
C GLY A 113 9.77 -24.84 -9.20
N ARG A 114 10.69 -23.92 -8.90
CA ARG A 114 10.64 -23.12 -7.67
C ARG A 114 9.56 -22.05 -7.77
N VAL A 115 8.81 -21.86 -6.67
CA VAL A 115 7.77 -20.81 -6.56
C VAL A 115 8.35 -19.43 -6.85
N GLU A 116 9.56 -19.15 -6.36
CA GLU A 116 10.28 -17.88 -6.56
C GLU A 116 10.51 -17.54 -8.05
N GLU A 117 10.85 -18.54 -8.86
CA GLU A 117 11.03 -18.38 -10.32
C GLU A 117 9.71 -18.04 -11.00
N GLY A 118 8.65 -18.74 -10.60
CA GLY A 118 7.30 -18.47 -11.08
C GLY A 118 6.81 -17.04 -10.76
N ILE A 119 7.04 -16.57 -9.53
CA ILE A 119 6.71 -15.21 -9.10
C ILE A 119 7.49 -14.18 -9.93
N ARG A 120 8.78 -14.38 -10.12
CA ARG A 120 9.63 -13.47 -10.91
C ARG A 120 9.17 -13.38 -12.38
N GLU A 121 8.81 -14.50 -12.95
CA GLU A 121 8.29 -14.55 -14.33
C GLU A 121 6.91 -13.89 -14.43
N GLU A 122 6.02 -14.14 -13.46
CA GLU A 122 4.70 -13.51 -13.41
C GLU A 122 4.81 -11.99 -13.31
N ARG A 123 5.69 -11.49 -12.45
CA ARG A 123 5.94 -10.07 -12.26
C ARG A 123 6.41 -9.38 -13.53
N LYS A 124 7.29 -10.02 -14.32
CA LYS A 124 7.71 -9.52 -15.62
C LYS A 124 6.54 -9.41 -16.59
N ARG A 125 5.71 -10.45 -16.65
CA ARG A 125 4.57 -10.51 -17.58
C ARG A 125 3.47 -9.52 -17.22
N LEU A 126 3.25 -9.27 -15.91
CA LEU A 126 2.23 -8.35 -15.42
C LEU A 126 2.66 -6.90 -15.39
N LYS A 127 3.90 -6.58 -15.71
CA LYS A 127 4.45 -5.23 -15.60
C LYS A 127 3.56 -4.18 -16.27
N PHE A 128 3.11 -4.43 -17.51
CA PHE A 128 2.27 -3.49 -18.25
C PHE A 128 0.89 -3.25 -17.60
N LEU A 129 0.29 -4.29 -16.97
CA LEU A 129 -0.98 -4.14 -16.26
C LEU A 129 -0.79 -3.36 -14.96
N ARG A 130 0.33 -3.57 -14.29
CA ARG A 130 0.68 -2.83 -13.09
C ARG A 130 0.87 -1.33 -13.38
N GLU A 131 1.57 -1.00 -14.48
CA GLU A 131 1.82 0.38 -14.92
C GLU A 131 0.54 1.09 -15.40
N ARG A 132 -0.43 0.33 -15.90
CA ARG A 132 -1.71 0.86 -16.40
C ARG A 132 -2.82 0.84 -15.33
N ALA A 133 -2.58 0.28 -14.17
CA ALA A 133 -3.60 0.13 -13.15
C ALA A 133 -4.13 1.49 -12.65
N ASP A 134 -5.45 1.65 -12.62
CA ASP A 134 -6.12 2.77 -11.99
C ASP A 134 -6.03 2.68 -10.48
N TYR A 135 -6.07 1.46 -9.95
CA TYR A 135 -5.96 1.16 -8.51
C TYR A 135 -4.94 0.06 -8.29
N LEU A 136 -3.89 0.38 -7.53
CA LEU A 136 -2.85 -0.56 -7.14
C LEU A 136 -2.89 -0.76 -5.63
N ILE A 137 -3.24 -1.99 -5.18
CA ILE A 137 -3.31 -2.33 -3.76
C ILE A 137 -2.22 -3.34 -3.43
N ASP A 138 -1.27 -2.95 -2.56
CA ASP A 138 -0.30 -3.88 -1.98
C ASP A 138 -0.88 -4.56 -0.74
N SER A 139 -1.14 -5.85 -0.86
CA SER A 139 -1.72 -6.69 0.20
C SER A 139 -0.68 -7.34 1.12
N SER A 140 0.60 -6.98 1.03
CA SER A 140 1.71 -7.64 1.76
C SER A 140 1.47 -7.67 3.27
N HIS A 141 1.05 -6.55 3.82
CA HIS A 141 0.85 -6.37 5.26
C HIS A 141 -0.61 -6.09 5.64
N MET A 142 -1.54 -6.25 4.69
CA MET A 142 -2.95 -6.00 4.94
C MET A 142 -3.65 -7.20 5.56
N LEU A 143 -4.41 -6.96 6.60
CA LEU A 143 -5.45 -7.88 7.07
C LEU A 143 -6.63 -7.85 6.10
N THR A 144 -7.41 -8.92 6.07
CA THR A 144 -8.61 -9.02 5.22
C THR A 144 -9.59 -7.85 5.43
N ARG A 145 -9.77 -7.40 6.68
CA ARG A 145 -10.60 -6.25 7.02
C ARG A 145 -10.08 -4.92 6.44
N GLU A 146 -8.76 -4.77 6.33
CA GLU A 146 -8.12 -3.56 5.80
C GLU A 146 -8.26 -3.52 4.29
N LEU A 147 -8.07 -4.65 3.60
CA LEU A 147 -8.38 -4.76 2.18
C LEU A 147 -9.84 -4.40 1.88
N ARG A 148 -10.79 -4.90 2.71
CA ARG A 148 -12.21 -4.55 2.57
C ARG A 148 -12.46 -3.06 2.73
N ALA A 149 -11.83 -2.42 3.71
CA ALA A 149 -11.95 -0.98 3.94
C ALA A 149 -11.44 -0.17 2.74
N GLU A 150 -10.30 -0.56 2.16
CA GLU A 150 -9.74 0.10 0.98
C GLU A 150 -10.64 -0.05 -0.25
N LEU A 151 -11.13 -1.27 -0.52
CA LEU A 151 -12.07 -1.49 -1.61
C LEU A 151 -13.36 -0.69 -1.43
N SER A 152 -13.85 -0.56 -0.19
CA SER A 152 -15.05 0.24 0.11
C SER A 152 -14.84 1.72 -0.19
N LYS A 153 -13.69 2.29 0.17
CA LYS A 153 -13.35 3.69 -0.15
C LYS A 153 -13.38 3.96 -1.65
N ILE A 154 -12.80 3.04 -2.44
CA ILE A 154 -12.70 3.16 -3.91
C ILE A 154 -14.04 2.95 -4.58
N PHE A 155 -14.74 1.87 -4.24
CA PHE A 155 -15.83 1.34 -5.06
C PHE A 155 -17.23 1.64 -4.51
N VAL A 156 -17.33 2.06 -3.25
CA VAL A 156 -18.61 2.47 -2.61
C VAL A 156 -18.65 3.97 -2.39
N GLU A 157 -17.60 4.53 -1.78
CA GLU A 157 -17.56 5.94 -1.39
C GLU A 157 -17.10 6.86 -2.54
N ASN A 158 -16.64 6.31 -3.67
CA ASN A 158 -16.09 7.02 -4.83
C ASN A 158 -15.01 8.06 -4.45
N LYS A 159 -14.25 7.80 -3.39
CA LYS A 159 -13.12 8.64 -3.02
C LYS A 159 -11.98 8.45 -4.00
N GLU A 160 -11.34 9.55 -4.39
CA GLU A 160 -10.11 9.48 -5.17
C GLU A 160 -9.06 8.68 -4.39
N TYR A 161 -8.71 7.50 -4.91
CA TYR A 161 -7.70 6.64 -4.32
C TYR A 161 -6.37 6.88 -5.03
N LYS A 162 -5.36 7.26 -4.28
CA LYS A 162 -3.99 7.31 -4.79
C LYS A 162 -3.17 6.15 -4.23
N ASN A 163 -2.46 5.51 -5.11
CA ASN A 163 -1.80 4.22 -4.96
C ASN A 163 -0.57 4.21 -4.01
N LEU A 164 -0.42 5.17 -3.11
CA LEU A 164 0.72 5.25 -2.20
C LEU A 164 0.29 5.14 -0.73
N TYR A 165 0.94 4.25 0.02
CA TYR A 165 0.84 4.14 1.47
C TYR A 165 2.09 4.69 2.14
N ILE A 166 1.93 5.69 3.00
CA ILE A 166 3.02 6.31 3.77
C ILE A 166 2.99 5.76 5.19
N SER A 167 4.12 5.23 5.65
CA SER A 167 4.34 4.83 7.03
C SER A 167 5.32 5.77 7.69
N VAL A 168 4.87 6.57 8.66
CA VAL A 168 5.75 7.38 9.49
C VAL A 168 6.19 6.54 10.68
N LEU A 169 7.48 6.22 10.76
CA LEU A 169 8.03 5.29 11.74
C LEU A 169 8.99 6.00 12.68
N SER A 170 8.71 6.08 13.98
CA SER A 170 9.70 6.53 14.95
C SER A 170 10.56 5.38 15.46
N PHE A 171 11.88 5.62 15.59
CA PHE A 171 12.83 4.60 16.05
C PHE A 171 13.98 5.18 16.88
N GLY A 172 14.70 4.28 17.57
CA GLY A 172 15.93 4.60 18.28
C GLY A 172 17.16 4.07 17.56
N PHE A 173 18.13 4.94 17.25
CA PHE A 173 19.39 4.52 16.62
C PHE A 173 20.13 3.42 17.38
N LYS A 174 20.00 3.38 18.72
CA LYS A 174 20.59 2.31 19.53
C LYS A 174 20.03 0.91 19.24
N TYR A 175 18.87 0.83 18.56
CA TYR A 175 18.25 -0.44 18.15
C TYR A 175 18.37 -0.70 16.66
N GLY A 176 19.19 0.08 15.95
CA GLY A 176 19.40 0.00 14.51
C GLY A 176 18.36 0.76 13.68
N ILE A 177 18.74 1.13 12.49
CA ILE A 177 17.85 1.75 11.49
C ILE A 177 16.87 0.67 10.99
N PRO A 178 15.59 0.99 10.80
CA PRO A 178 14.64 0.06 10.18
C PRO A 178 15.12 -0.35 8.78
N ALA A 179 15.14 -1.64 8.50
CA ALA A 179 15.68 -2.17 7.24
C ALA A 179 14.80 -1.83 6.02
N ASP A 180 13.54 -1.53 6.26
CA ASP A 180 12.52 -1.17 5.27
C ASP A 180 12.31 0.34 5.12
N ALA A 181 13.10 1.17 5.83
CA ALA A 181 12.99 2.63 5.72
C ALA A 181 13.56 3.14 4.39
N ASP A 182 12.73 3.84 3.61
CA ASP A 182 13.16 4.51 2.37
C ASP A 182 13.86 5.85 2.64
N LEU A 183 13.35 6.60 3.62
CA LEU A 183 13.90 7.88 4.07
C LEU A 183 14.17 7.81 5.56
N VAL A 184 15.33 8.33 5.98
CA VAL A 184 15.72 8.31 7.40
C VAL A 184 16.18 9.71 7.82
N PHE A 185 15.56 10.25 8.86
CA PHE A 185 15.86 11.56 9.41
C PHE A 185 16.32 11.45 10.87
N ASP A 186 17.47 12.06 11.16
CA ASP A 186 18.05 12.11 12.50
C ASP A 186 17.64 13.40 13.21
N VAL A 187 16.90 13.27 14.32
CA VAL A 187 16.42 14.40 15.13
C VAL A 187 17.17 14.54 16.47
N ARG A 188 18.37 13.97 16.59
CA ARG A 188 19.18 14.03 17.83
C ARG A 188 19.71 15.43 18.14
N PHE A 189 19.74 16.33 17.18
CA PHE A 189 20.11 17.73 17.34
C PHE A 189 19.09 18.56 18.14
N LEU A 190 17.86 18.05 18.31
CA LEU A 190 16.80 18.71 19.07
C LEU A 190 17.02 18.56 20.61
N PRO A 191 16.44 19.47 21.42
CA PRO A 191 16.50 19.38 22.87
C PRO A 191 16.07 18.00 23.38
N ASN A 192 16.81 17.47 24.35
CA ASN A 192 16.56 16.11 24.82
C ASN A 192 15.77 16.09 26.13
N PRO A 193 14.47 15.68 26.11
CA PRO A 193 13.62 15.60 27.32
C PRO A 193 14.17 14.66 28.38
N TYR A 194 15.04 13.73 28.04
CA TYR A 194 15.65 12.79 28.98
C TYR A 194 16.40 13.45 30.13
N TYR A 195 16.93 14.65 29.94
CA TYR A 195 17.69 15.39 30.97
C TYR A 195 16.77 16.16 31.96
N ILE A 196 15.46 16.14 31.72
CA ILE A 196 14.46 16.75 32.62
C ILE A 196 13.76 15.63 33.39
N ASP A 197 13.89 15.62 34.69
CA ASP A 197 13.42 14.51 35.54
C ASP A 197 11.92 14.23 35.38
N GLU A 198 11.10 15.28 35.23
CA GLU A 198 9.64 15.20 35.02
C GLU A 198 9.25 14.65 33.65
N LEU A 199 10.09 14.84 32.62
CA LEU A 199 9.85 14.40 31.27
C LEU A 199 10.48 13.04 30.94
N ARG A 200 11.52 12.65 31.66
CA ARG A 200 12.26 11.40 31.45
C ARG A 200 11.38 10.14 31.41
N PRO A 201 10.41 9.94 32.34
CA PRO A 201 9.54 8.77 32.32
C PRO A 201 8.50 8.79 31.20
N LYS A 202 8.12 9.97 30.71
CA LYS A 202 7.13 10.20 29.66
C LYS A 202 7.66 9.86 28.27
N SER A 203 6.83 10.00 27.25
CA SER A 203 7.15 9.75 25.85
C SER A 203 6.77 10.93 24.96
N GLY A 204 7.12 10.90 23.68
CA GLY A 204 6.69 11.92 22.72
C GLY A 204 5.17 11.92 22.43
N ASN A 205 4.40 10.98 22.96
CA ASN A 205 2.94 11.00 22.93
C ASN A 205 2.36 11.89 24.03
N ASP A 206 3.14 12.17 25.07
CA ASP A 206 2.71 13.01 26.19
C ASP A 206 2.83 14.49 25.81
N ARG A 207 1.80 15.27 26.11
CA ARG A 207 1.68 16.67 25.73
C ARG A 207 2.89 17.52 26.18
N GLU A 208 3.34 17.34 27.40
CA GLU A 208 4.44 18.12 27.97
C GLU A 208 5.78 17.85 27.25
N VAL A 209 5.99 16.60 26.78
CA VAL A 209 7.16 16.24 25.99
C VAL A 209 7.08 16.86 24.59
N ARG A 210 5.89 16.80 23.96
CA ARG A 210 5.65 17.44 22.65
C ARG A 210 5.89 18.95 22.74
N GLU A 211 5.30 19.62 23.72
CA GLU A 211 5.46 21.07 23.92
C GLU A 211 6.94 21.43 24.15
N TYR A 212 7.67 20.67 24.98
CA TYR A 212 9.07 20.91 25.22
C TYR A 212 9.93 20.79 23.94
N VAL A 213 9.72 19.78 23.13
CA VAL A 213 10.46 19.60 21.88
C VAL A 213 10.06 20.63 20.84
N MET A 214 8.76 20.89 20.66
CA MET A 214 8.24 21.77 19.62
C MET A 214 8.31 23.27 19.95
N ASN A 215 8.54 23.66 21.22
CA ASN A 215 8.85 25.04 21.58
C ASN A 215 10.23 25.50 21.06
N ASN A 216 11.05 24.60 20.55
CA ASN A 216 12.31 24.92 19.93
C ASN A 216 12.14 25.36 18.47
N ASP A 217 12.69 26.52 18.09
CA ASP A 217 12.58 27.05 16.72
C ASP A 217 13.12 26.09 15.67
N LYS A 218 14.25 25.41 15.97
CA LYS A 218 14.83 24.41 15.06
C LYS A 218 13.92 23.21 14.84
N ALA A 219 13.10 22.84 15.83
CA ALA A 219 12.14 21.74 15.65
C ALA A 219 11.03 22.13 14.67
N ARG A 220 10.50 23.35 14.82
CA ARG A 220 9.48 23.89 13.92
C ARG A 220 10.00 24.09 12.50
N GLU A 221 11.19 24.67 12.37
CA GLU A 221 11.85 24.87 11.07
C GLU A 221 12.15 23.54 10.37
N PHE A 222 12.67 22.57 11.12
CA PHE A 222 12.94 21.23 10.58
C PHE A 222 11.66 20.54 10.12
N LEU A 223 10.59 20.56 10.93
CA LEU A 223 9.31 19.97 10.55
C LEU A 223 8.74 20.60 9.28
N ALA A 224 8.78 21.93 9.16
CA ALA A 224 8.29 22.63 7.98
C ALA A 224 9.05 22.21 6.71
N LYS A 225 10.39 22.18 6.77
CA LYS A 225 11.24 21.76 5.64
C LYS A 225 11.03 20.28 5.31
N LEU A 226 10.87 19.44 6.32
CA LEU A 226 10.62 18.01 6.13
C LEU A 226 9.27 17.77 5.45
N THR A 227 8.21 18.44 5.92
CA THR A 227 6.87 18.35 5.32
C THR A 227 6.90 18.78 3.86
N ASP A 228 7.47 19.93 3.56
CA ASP A 228 7.61 20.46 2.19
C ASP A 228 8.36 19.47 1.28
N MET A 229 9.48 18.91 1.75
CA MET A 229 10.23 17.90 1.01
C MET A 229 9.40 16.64 0.74
N ILE A 230 8.67 16.14 1.74
CA ILE A 230 7.85 14.93 1.58
C ILE A 230 6.68 15.20 0.63
N GLU A 231 6.02 16.34 0.73
CA GLU A 231 4.94 16.74 -0.19
C GLU A 231 5.44 16.88 -1.64
N PHE A 232 6.67 17.35 -1.84
CA PHE A 232 7.33 17.38 -3.15
C PHE A 232 7.63 15.96 -3.67
N LEU A 233 8.09 15.04 -2.81
CA LEU A 233 8.50 13.70 -3.21
C LEU A 233 7.31 12.78 -3.53
N ILE A 234 6.19 12.92 -2.82
CA ILE A 234 5.00 12.05 -2.95
C ILE A 234 4.54 11.90 -4.42
N PRO A 235 4.25 12.98 -5.18
CA PRO A 235 3.80 12.84 -6.56
C PRO A 235 4.84 12.20 -7.47
N ASN A 236 6.13 12.44 -7.23
CA ASN A 236 7.21 11.85 -8.01
C ASN A 236 7.33 10.33 -7.75
N TYR A 237 7.17 9.90 -6.50
CA TYR A 237 7.15 8.48 -6.14
C TYR A 237 5.91 7.75 -6.69
N VAL A 238 4.75 8.40 -6.70
CA VAL A 238 3.54 7.85 -7.33
C VAL A 238 3.77 7.66 -8.83
N GLN A 239 4.39 8.63 -9.50
CA GLN A 239 4.71 8.55 -10.93
C GLN A 239 5.71 7.42 -11.24
N GLU A 240 6.69 7.20 -10.36
CA GLU A 240 7.63 6.07 -10.46
C GLU A 240 6.94 4.70 -10.24
N GLY A 241 5.74 4.70 -9.68
CA GLY A 241 4.99 3.48 -9.36
C GLY A 241 5.29 2.91 -7.97
N LYS A 242 5.85 3.74 -7.05
CA LYS A 242 6.04 3.36 -5.65
C LYS A 242 4.69 3.25 -4.95
N THR A 243 4.47 2.13 -4.25
CA THR A 243 3.22 1.84 -3.55
C THR A 243 3.32 2.00 -2.05
N GLN A 244 4.54 1.97 -1.51
CA GLN A 244 4.84 2.17 -0.10
C GLN A 244 6.00 3.15 0.06
N LEU A 245 5.89 4.01 1.05
CA LEU A 245 6.95 4.93 1.47
C LEU A 245 7.09 4.84 2.99
N VAL A 246 8.24 4.39 3.46
CA VAL A 246 8.55 4.31 4.89
C VAL A 246 9.49 5.45 5.27
N ILE A 247 9.00 6.36 6.12
CA ILE A 247 9.74 7.54 6.61
C ILE A 247 10.15 7.28 8.05
N GLY A 248 11.42 7.02 8.27
CA GLY A 248 12.02 6.78 9.58
C GLY A 248 12.48 8.07 10.26
N ILE A 249 11.93 8.38 11.44
CA ILE A 249 12.38 9.48 12.30
C ILE A 249 13.14 8.89 13.48
N GLY A 250 14.44 9.18 13.59
CA GLY A 250 15.35 8.56 14.56
C GLY A 250 15.85 9.51 15.63
N CYS A 251 15.77 9.09 16.91
CA CYS A 251 16.54 9.69 17.99
C CYS A 251 17.37 8.62 18.73
N THR A 252 18.03 8.94 19.84
CA THR A 252 18.90 7.98 20.54
C THR A 252 18.14 6.73 20.99
N GLY A 253 17.05 6.90 21.73
CA GLY A 253 16.28 5.81 22.34
C GLY A 253 14.93 5.50 21.68
N GLY A 254 14.45 6.33 20.75
CA GLY A 254 13.17 6.10 20.09
C GLY A 254 11.93 6.40 20.95
N LYS A 255 12.06 7.19 22.04
CA LYS A 255 10.99 7.40 23.00
C LYS A 255 10.42 8.83 23.02
N HIS A 256 11.27 9.86 22.89
CA HIS A 256 10.87 11.26 23.07
C HIS A 256 10.86 12.03 21.74
N ARG A 257 12.02 12.56 21.31
CA ARG A 257 12.15 13.44 20.13
C ARG A 257 11.62 12.83 18.83
N SER A 258 11.99 11.57 18.54
CA SER A 258 11.54 10.88 17.32
C SER A 258 10.04 10.62 17.34
N VAL A 259 9.47 10.26 18.50
CA VAL A 259 8.02 10.06 18.64
C VAL A 259 7.28 11.39 18.43
N THR A 260 7.77 12.48 19.06
CA THR A 260 7.19 13.82 18.86
C THR A 260 7.18 14.22 17.39
N LEU A 261 8.36 14.20 16.73
CA LEU A 261 8.45 14.62 15.32
C LEU A 261 7.68 13.70 14.36
N ALA A 262 7.59 12.40 14.66
CA ALA A 262 6.78 11.47 13.87
C ALA A 262 5.29 11.81 13.99
N ASN A 263 4.80 12.12 15.20
CA ASN A 263 3.41 12.56 15.40
C ASN A 263 3.11 13.86 14.64
N GLU A 264 3.96 14.86 14.76
CA GLU A 264 3.79 16.14 14.08
C GLU A 264 3.79 15.98 12.54
N LEU A 265 4.72 15.19 12.01
CA LEU A 265 4.75 14.89 10.58
C LEU A 265 3.50 14.12 10.12
N TYR A 266 3.07 13.14 10.88
CA TYR A 266 1.83 12.40 10.60
C TYR A 266 0.62 13.34 10.59
N GLU A 267 0.47 14.22 11.59
CA GLU A 267 -0.61 15.19 11.68
C GLU A 267 -0.58 16.22 10.54
N ALA A 268 0.61 16.58 10.04
CA ALA A 268 0.75 17.47 8.89
C ALA A 268 0.29 16.78 7.59
N LEU A 269 0.78 15.55 7.35
CA LEU A 269 0.54 14.82 6.11
C LEU A 269 -0.88 14.23 6.02
N GLN A 270 -1.52 13.84 7.13
CA GLN A 270 -2.87 13.26 7.11
C GLN A 270 -3.97 14.22 6.63
N LYS A 271 -3.70 15.52 6.53
CA LYS A 271 -4.63 16.53 6.00
C LYS A 271 -4.91 16.35 4.51
N ASN A 272 -4.07 15.59 3.83
CA ASN A 272 -4.21 15.33 2.41
C ASN A 272 -4.76 13.92 2.18
N ASP A 273 -5.99 13.82 1.68
CA ASP A 273 -6.70 12.56 1.43
C ASP A 273 -6.17 11.77 0.22
N ASN A 274 -5.08 12.22 -0.40
CA ASN A 274 -4.57 11.67 -1.65
C ASN A 274 -3.73 10.39 -1.52
N TYR A 275 -3.42 9.96 -0.29
CA TYR A 275 -2.63 8.75 0.02
C TYR A 275 -3.06 8.17 1.36
N GLY A 276 -2.83 6.85 1.54
CA GLY A 276 -2.99 6.22 2.84
C GLY A 276 -1.81 6.58 3.74
N ILE A 277 -2.06 6.93 5.01
CA ILE A 277 -0.99 7.22 5.97
C ILE A 277 -1.22 6.49 7.28
N ARG A 278 -0.14 5.97 7.86
CA ARG A 278 -0.12 5.38 9.21
C ARG A 278 1.11 5.84 9.98
N ILE A 279 1.01 5.76 11.30
CA ILE A 279 2.12 6.02 12.21
C ILE A 279 2.43 4.78 13.04
N GLU A 280 3.71 4.54 13.30
CA GLU A 280 4.19 3.47 14.16
C GLU A 280 5.36 3.95 15.02
N HIS A 281 5.39 3.50 16.28
CA HIS A 281 6.49 3.80 17.22
C HIS A 281 7.19 2.51 17.61
N ARG A 282 8.20 2.10 16.81
CA ARG A 282 8.87 0.78 16.91
C ARG A 282 9.50 0.53 18.29
N ASP A 283 10.10 1.55 18.88
CA ASP A 283 10.98 1.38 20.05
C ASP A 283 10.47 2.09 21.32
N ILE A 284 9.27 2.67 21.30
CA ILE A 284 8.72 3.49 22.42
C ILE A 284 8.67 2.74 23.76
N GLY A 285 8.42 1.43 23.75
CA GLY A 285 8.32 0.59 24.93
C GLY A 285 9.62 -0.13 25.34
N LYS A 286 10.69 -0.08 24.53
CA LYS A 286 11.88 -0.93 24.76
C LYS A 286 12.70 -0.53 26.00
N ASP A 287 12.72 0.74 26.38
CA ASP A 287 13.44 1.21 27.57
C ASP A 287 12.83 0.76 28.89
N ALA A 288 11.53 0.42 28.93
CA ALA A 288 10.87 -0.12 30.11
C ALA A 288 11.29 -1.58 30.39
N ILE A 289 11.53 -2.36 29.33
CA ILE A 289 11.91 -3.78 29.40
C ILE A 289 13.36 -3.96 29.87
N THR A 290 14.26 -3.02 29.54
CA THR A 290 15.68 -3.09 29.92
C THR A 290 15.92 -2.76 31.39
N LYS A 291 14.99 -2.08 32.05
CA LYS A 291 15.07 -1.78 33.52
C LYS A 291 14.43 -2.84 34.41
N ALA A 292 13.70 -3.80 33.82
CA ALA A 292 13.04 -4.91 34.52
C ALA A 292 13.85 -6.21 34.48
N ARG A 293 15.08 -6.17 33.97
CA ARG A 293 16.11 -7.23 34.04
C ARG A 293 17.32 -6.68 34.80
#